data_8277481518f9478c7925dd18044e5f44
#
_entry.id   8277481518f9478c7925dd18044e5f44
#
_cell.length_a   1.000
_cell.length_b   1.000
_cell.length_c   1.000
_cell.angle_alpha   90.00
_cell.angle_beta   90.00
_cell.angle_gamma   90.00
#
_symmetry.space_group_name_H-M   'P 1'
#
loop_
_entity.id
_entity.type
_entity.pdbx_description
1 polymer ?
#
loop_
_entity_poly.entity_id
_entity_poly.type
_entity_poly.pdbx_seq_one_letter_code
_entity_poly.pdbx_strand_id
1 'polypeptide(L)'
;MGIKLTEEQKGIIKAFKDTEKLKINAYAGTGKTTTIRALAEVYPRRKFLVLTFNRSIAEELKNKMPPNCMVYTIHGLAYKFLPEQRKKDLVNKKVFVDELIKLLEIDSLTANFYKDVFEAFCNSVYLTVNKENIRKIIFSNYQLKKKFYLTFGIRQFPKPERKFKIEEFIEKLSEVVEYIFFAIAQRQLSITHDFYLKVFQQNLEDLKDFFKRFDAILVDEGQDLNGVQEYVLRHAPIPQKLIVGDRHQSIYSWRGAINTLARLKDWEEKSLTISFRFENNTVVNYANKFLHNWKGDENEIKSEKTGRTNGLKAYITRTNAKLVEILNRLNEPITFSRDLNEIFRSVREAERLLKFYYFGNESLLYGIPGYIKNMANEARKESESVEEFIDYFAAMGEIEYAHALWIAEKYDIGMLYEKAKKLYSPDARTVLTTAHSSKGLEFDRVYFTEDFPDLMKELVSWIESEICELKDFTEEKAKEVIEGIKENKEEYGEIIDEMNLQYVALTRVIKRGEGPGYTKIKANFETKLSVETLMEAVKKELEVRKKYEKSWMEVSKRDDDIDWDKLEGEFEF
;
A
#
# COMPACT_ATOMS: atom_id res chain seq x y z
N MET A 1 -24.12 8.85 -29.76
CA MET A 1 -24.73 9.70 -28.73
C MET A 1 -23.62 10.35 -27.91
N GLY A 2 -23.55 11.68 -27.85
CA GLY A 2 -22.56 12.39 -27.02
C GLY A 2 -22.74 12.10 -25.54
N ILE A 3 -21.65 11.99 -24.79
CA ILE A 3 -21.68 11.82 -23.35
C ILE A 3 -22.36 13.04 -22.71
N LYS A 4 -23.42 12.81 -21.92
CA LYS A 4 -24.05 13.89 -21.16
C LYS A 4 -23.18 14.21 -19.96
N LEU A 5 -22.52 15.36 -19.97
CA LEU A 5 -21.66 15.83 -18.89
C LEU A 5 -22.47 16.47 -17.77
N THR A 6 -22.04 16.28 -16.52
CA THR A 6 -22.56 16.99 -15.35
C THR A 6 -22.13 18.47 -15.37
N GLU A 7 -22.77 19.30 -14.57
CA GLU A 7 -22.38 20.71 -14.43
C GLU A 7 -20.97 20.85 -13.83
N GLU A 8 -20.56 19.93 -12.91
CA GLU A 8 -19.20 19.87 -12.39
C GLU A 8 -18.19 19.61 -13.50
N GLN A 9 -18.44 18.61 -14.37
CA GLN A 9 -17.57 18.28 -15.50
C GLN A 9 -17.46 19.44 -16.51
N LYS A 10 -18.57 20.10 -16.81
CA LYS A 10 -18.58 21.30 -17.66
C LYS A 10 -17.80 22.46 -17.03
N GLY A 11 -17.96 22.65 -15.71
CA GLY A 11 -17.23 23.64 -14.93
C GLY A 11 -15.71 23.41 -14.96
N ILE A 12 -15.27 22.16 -14.87
CA ILE A 12 -13.86 21.77 -14.99
C ILE A 12 -13.31 22.07 -16.38
N ILE A 13 -14.04 21.70 -17.44
CA ILE A 13 -13.63 21.95 -18.82
C ILE A 13 -13.50 23.46 -19.09
N LYS A 14 -14.42 24.26 -18.51
CA LYS A 14 -14.34 25.71 -18.60
C LYS A 14 -13.15 26.27 -17.82
N ALA A 15 -12.94 25.84 -16.57
CA ALA A 15 -11.82 26.28 -15.76
C ALA A 15 -10.47 25.95 -16.41
N PHE A 16 -10.35 24.77 -17.03
CA PHE A 16 -9.13 24.37 -17.74
C PHE A 16 -8.70 25.35 -18.83
N LYS A 17 -9.62 26.11 -19.43
CA LYS A 17 -9.28 27.09 -20.47
C LYS A 17 -8.33 28.18 -19.94
N ASP A 18 -8.54 28.60 -18.71
CA ASP A 18 -7.93 29.80 -18.14
C ASP A 18 -6.92 29.47 -17.00
N THR A 19 -6.78 28.17 -16.64
CA THR A 19 -5.96 27.72 -15.51
C THR A 19 -4.74 26.94 -16.01
N GLU A 20 -3.53 27.36 -15.63
CA GLU A 20 -2.29 26.65 -15.97
C GLU A 20 -2.11 25.36 -15.20
N LYS A 21 -2.51 25.33 -13.92
CA LYS A 21 -2.31 24.22 -12.98
C LYS A 21 -3.62 23.86 -12.31
N LEU A 22 -4.29 22.81 -12.76
CA LEU A 22 -5.59 22.38 -12.27
C LEU A 22 -5.51 20.99 -11.65
N LYS A 23 -5.95 20.84 -10.41
CA LYS A 23 -6.16 19.55 -9.75
C LYS A 23 -7.65 19.28 -9.54
N ILE A 24 -8.04 18.03 -9.75
CA ILE A 24 -9.43 17.58 -9.63
C ILE A 24 -9.48 16.47 -8.59
N ASN A 25 -10.11 16.76 -7.43
CA ASN A 25 -10.44 15.72 -6.46
C ASN A 25 -11.75 15.05 -6.89
N ALA A 26 -11.64 13.84 -7.42
CA ALA A 26 -12.75 13.13 -8.05
C ALA A 26 -13.06 11.85 -7.27
N TYR A 27 -14.12 11.88 -6.48
CA TYR A 27 -14.52 10.75 -5.63
C TYR A 27 -14.90 9.49 -6.42
N ALA A 28 -15.15 8.39 -5.70
CA ALA A 28 -15.43 7.10 -6.30
C ALA A 28 -16.61 7.14 -7.29
N GLY A 29 -16.38 6.68 -8.54
CA GLY A 29 -17.43 6.55 -9.55
C GLY A 29 -17.88 7.86 -10.21
N THR A 30 -17.19 8.99 -10.02
CA THR A 30 -17.58 10.30 -10.53
C THR A 30 -17.16 10.57 -11.98
N GLY A 31 -16.54 9.59 -12.66
CA GLY A 31 -16.20 9.70 -14.07
C GLY A 31 -14.90 10.47 -14.36
N LYS A 32 -13.85 10.25 -13.57
CA LYS A 32 -12.50 10.81 -13.76
C LYS A 32 -12.03 10.73 -15.21
N THR A 33 -11.90 9.52 -15.72
CA THR A 33 -11.45 9.24 -17.11
C THR A 33 -12.37 9.85 -18.16
N THR A 34 -13.70 9.85 -17.91
CA THR A 34 -14.68 10.46 -18.79
C THR A 34 -14.47 11.98 -18.89
N THR A 35 -14.12 12.62 -17.79
CA THR A 35 -13.85 14.06 -17.73
C THR A 35 -12.60 14.43 -18.52
N ILE A 36 -11.49 13.66 -18.38
CA ILE A 36 -10.26 13.84 -19.14
C ILE A 36 -10.54 13.67 -20.65
N ARG A 37 -11.30 12.64 -21.00
CA ARG A 37 -11.67 12.38 -22.39
C ARG A 37 -12.50 13.50 -22.99
N ALA A 38 -13.56 13.91 -22.30
CA ALA A 38 -14.43 15.00 -22.74
C ALA A 38 -13.67 16.32 -22.90
N LEU A 39 -12.73 16.61 -21.99
CA LEU A 39 -11.85 17.76 -22.12
C LEU A 39 -11.05 17.71 -23.42
N ALA A 40 -10.44 16.56 -23.73
CA ALA A 40 -9.66 16.40 -24.96
C ALA A 40 -10.54 16.48 -26.24
N GLU A 41 -11.78 16.01 -26.19
CA GLU A 41 -12.77 16.12 -27.29
C GLU A 41 -13.20 17.58 -27.54
N VAL A 42 -13.34 18.39 -26.47
CA VAL A 42 -13.71 19.83 -26.57
C VAL A 42 -12.59 20.66 -27.20
N TYR A 43 -11.33 20.26 -27.03
CA TYR A 43 -10.17 20.96 -27.60
C TYR A 43 -9.43 20.15 -28.69
N PRO A 44 -10.05 19.81 -29.83
CA PRO A 44 -9.52 18.85 -30.81
C PRO A 44 -8.25 19.32 -31.51
N ARG A 45 -7.97 20.63 -31.50
CA ARG A 45 -6.74 21.21 -32.11
C ARG A 45 -5.55 21.20 -31.17
N ARG A 46 -5.77 20.97 -29.85
CA ARG A 46 -4.72 20.89 -28.85
C ARG A 46 -4.16 19.47 -28.76
N LYS A 47 -2.87 19.36 -28.48
CA LYS A 47 -2.16 18.07 -28.31
C LYS A 47 -1.97 17.80 -26.81
N PHE A 48 -2.41 16.65 -26.37
CA PHE A 48 -2.35 16.25 -24.96
C PHE A 48 -1.38 15.09 -24.74
N LEU A 49 -0.52 15.22 -23.74
CA LEU A 49 0.22 14.09 -23.16
C LEU A 49 -0.60 13.56 -21.99
N VAL A 50 -1.13 12.34 -22.12
CA VAL A 50 -1.92 11.69 -21.06
C VAL A 50 -1.03 10.68 -20.36
N LEU A 51 -0.87 10.84 -19.05
CA LEU A 51 -0.08 9.96 -18.20
C LEU A 51 -0.99 9.22 -17.21
N THR A 52 -0.72 7.94 -17.01
CA THR A 52 -1.45 7.09 -16.09
C THR A 52 -0.52 6.20 -15.29
N PHE A 53 -1.03 5.66 -14.17
CA PHE A 53 -0.23 4.91 -13.21
C PHE A 53 0.24 3.56 -13.75
N ASN A 54 -0.63 2.77 -14.39
CA ASN A 54 -0.29 1.40 -14.81
C ASN A 54 -0.56 1.11 -16.29
N ARG A 55 0.04 0.00 -16.77
CA ARG A 55 -0.02 -0.40 -18.18
C ARG A 55 -1.44 -0.77 -18.64
N SER A 56 -2.21 -1.47 -17.80
CA SER A 56 -3.57 -1.88 -18.15
C SER A 56 -4.48 -0.68 -18.39
N ILE A 57 -4.41 0.33 -17.50
CA ILE A 57 -5.15 1.59 -17.67
C ILE A 57 -4.66 2.34 -18.91
N ALA A 58 -3.32 2.35 -19.17
CA ALA A 58 -2.79 3.01 -20.35
C ALA A 58 -3.30 2.38 -21.66
N GLU A 59 -3.37 1.06 -21.74
CA GLU A 59 -3.91 0.34 -22.91
C GLU A 59 -5.41 0.59 -23.10
N GLU A 60 -6.18 0.60 -22.02
CA GLU A 60 -7.60 0.95 -22.05
C GLU A 60 -7.81 2.40 -22.51
N LEU A 61 -7.03 3.35 -21.97
CA LEU A 61 -7.11 4.76 -22.35
C LEU A 61 -6.72 5.00 -23.81
N LYS A 62 -5.70 4.32 -24.34
CA LYS A 62 -5.32 4.45 -25.77
C LYS A 62 -6.49 4.16 -26.71
N ASN A 63 -7.36 3.23 -26.32
CA ASN A 63 -8.54 2.87 -27.14
C ASN A 63 -9.72 3.84 -26.97
N LYS A 64 -9.75 4.60 -25.87
CA LYS A 64 -10.86 5.48 -25.50
C LYS A 64 -10.62 6.96 -25.78
N MET A 65 -9.34 7.38 -25.80
CA MET A 65 -8.97 8.79 -25.97
C MET A 65 -9.01 9.21 -27.43
N PRO A 66 -9.35 10.47 -27.71
CA PRO A 66 -9.35 11.02 -29.07
C PRO A 66 -7.92 11.10 -29.65
N PRO A 67 -7.78 11.22 -31.00
CA PRO A 67 -6.49 11.15 -31.69
C PRO A 67 -5.47 12.22 -31.32
N ASN A 68 -5.91 13.33 -30.74
CA ASN A 68 -5.06 14.42 -30.26
C ASN A 68 -4.40 14.11 -28.89
N CYS A 69 -4.60 12.91 -28.35
CA CYS A 69 -4.00 12.43 -27.11
C CYS A 69 -2.90 11.41 -27.37
N MET A 70 -1.77 11.58 -26.72
CA MET A 70 -0.71 10.59 -26.67
C MET A 70 -0.65 10.00 -25.24
N VAL A 71 -0.95 8.70 -25.11
CA VAL A 71 -1.13 8.04 -23.80
C VAL A 71 0.08 7.19 -23.47
N TYR A 72 0.65 7.37 -22.27
CA TYR A 72 1.74 6.58 -21.70
C TYR A 72 1.53 6.29 -20.20
N THR A 73 2.17 5.24 -19.72
CA THR A 73 2.61 5.25 -18.32
C THR A 73 3.90 6.06 -18.23
N ILE A 74 4.23 6.62 -17.06
CA ILE A 74 5.48 7.40 -16.93
C ILE A 74 6.70 6.49 -17.16
N HIS A 75 6.68 5.25 -16.65
CA HIS A 75 7.70 4.25 -16.97
C HIS A 75 7.79 3.97 -18.48
N GLY A 76 6.65 3.83 -19.17
CA GLY A 76 6.62 3.64 -20.61
C GLY A 76 7.19 4.82 -21.39
N LEU A 77 6.95 6.04 -20.91
CA LEU A 77 7.55 7.25 -21.47
C LEU A 77 9.06 7.28 -21.22
N ALA A 78 9.51 7.04 -19.99
CA ALA A 78 10.94 6.97 -19.66
C ALA A 78 11.67 5.88 -20.45
N TYR A 79 11.07 4.69 -20.60
CA TYR A 79 11.61 3.59 -21.40
C TYR A 79 11.81 3.95 -22.88
N LYS A 80 10.96 4.81 -23.44
CA LYS A 80 11.11 5.30 -24.82
C LYS A 80 12.42 6.07 -25.03
N PHE A 81 12.90 6.77 -23.99
CA PHE A 81 14.14 7.54 -24.04
C PHE A 81 15.37 6.75 -23.58
N LEU A 82 15.18 5.52 -23.10
CA LEU A 82 16.30 4.65 -22.79
C LEU A 82 16.99 4.23 -24.10
N PRO A 83 18.33 4.42 -24.24
CA PRO A 83 19.07 4.01 -25.44
C PRO A 83 18.88 2.52 -25.74
N GLU A 84 18.68 2.15 -27.01
CA GLU A 84 18.45 0.75 -27.43
C GLU A 84 19.50 -0.22 -26.91
N GLN A 85 20.77 0.23 -26.88
CA GLN A 85 21.89 -0.56 -26.37
C GLN A 85 21.76 -0.88 -24.88
N ARG A 86 21.08 -0.01 -24.10
CA ARG A 86 20.87 -0.18 -22.66
C ARG A 86 19.61 -0.99 -22.33
N LYS A 87 18.67 -1.09 -23.25
CA LYS A 87 17.46 -1.91 -23.04
C LYS A 87 17.77 -3.39 -22.85
N LYS A 88 18.89 -3.86 -23.41
CA LYS A 88 19.38 -5.24 -23.24
C LYS A 88 19.91 -5.52 -21.84
N ASP A 89 20.32 -4.47 -21.13
CA ASP A 89 20.88 -4.56 -19.78
C ASP A 89 19.76 -4.56 -18.71
N LEU A 90 18.48 -4.54 -19.11
CA LEU A 90 17.35 -4.49 -18.18
C LEU A 90 17.10 -5.86 -17.56
N VAL A 91 17.09 -5.92 -16.24
CA VAL A 91 16.87 -7.15 -15.48
C VAL A 91 15.75 -7.00 -14.46
N ASN A 92 15.25 -8.13 -13.97
CA ASN A 92 14.32 -8.15 -12.85
C ASN A 92 15.05 -7.95 -11.50
N LYS A 93 14.27 -7.66 -10.46
CA LYS A 93 14.79 -7.35 -9.11
C LYS A 93 15.65 -8.48 -8.51
N LYS A 94 15.33 -9.75 -8.79
CA LYS A 94 16.09 -10.89 -8.27
C LYS A 94 17.49 -10.95 -8.88
N VAL A 95 17.61 -10.83 -10.20
CA VAL A 95 18.91 -10.82 -10.90
C VAL A 95 19.76 -9.66 -10.39
N PHE A 96 19.16 -8.47 -10.20
CA PHE A 96 19.87 -7.31 -9.68
C PHE A 96 20.42 -7.53 -8.27
N VAL A 97 19.66 -8.19 -7.38
CA VAL A 97 20.15 -8.56 -6.04
C VAL A 97 21.29 -9.54 -6.11
N ASP A 98 21.21 -10.56 -6.99
CA ASP A 98 22.29 -11.55 -7.18
C ASP A 98 23.59 -10.89 -7.69
N GLU A 99 23.47 -9.85 -8.55
CA GLU A 99 24.59 -9.03 -8.99
C GLU A 99 25.19 -8.17 -7.86
N LEU A 100 24.34 -7.56 -7.00
CA LEU A 100 24.78 -6.80 -5.83
C LEU A 100 25.55 -7.67 -4.84
N ILE A 101 25.05 -8.87 -4.55
CA ILE A 101 25.74 -9.83 -3.67
C ILE A 101 27.16 -10.10 -4.17
N LYS A 102 27.32 -10.35 -5.46
CA LYS A 102 28.63 -10.65 -6.08
C LYS A 102 29.54 -9.43 -6.12
N LEU A 103 29.02 -8.25 -6.46
CA LEU A 103 29.81 -7.03 -6.61
C LEU A 103 30.31 -6.49 -5.27
N LEU A 104 29.45 -6.52 -4.24
CA LEU A 104 29.72 -5.94 -2.92
C LEU A 104 30.22 -6.97 -1.89
N GLU A 105 30.24 -8.26 -2.24
CA GLU A 105 30.61 -9.38 -1.36
C GLU A 105 29.82 -9.37 -0.03
N ILE A 106 28.50 -9.12 -0.11
CA ILE A 106 27.60 -9.01 1.04
C ILE A 106 26.58 -10.15 1.06
N ASP A 107 25.96 -10.34 2.21
CA ASP A 107 24.88 -11.31 2.36
C ASP A 107 23.59 -10.86 1.65
N SER A 108 22.69 -11.82 1.43
CA SER A 108 21.41 -11.59 0.71
C SER A 108 20.47 -10.62 1.44
N LEU A 109 20.48 -10.56 2.79
CA LEU A 109 19.64 -9.65 3.56
C LEU A 109 20.08 -8.22 3.32
N THR A 110 21.38 -7.95 3.47
CA THR A 110 22.01 -6.65 3.24
C THR A 110 21.81 -6.19 1.79
N ALA A 111 22.01 -7.10 0.80
CA ALA A 111 21.82 -6.78 -0.62
C ALA A 111 20.37 -6.39 -0.95
N ASN A 112 19.39 -7.11 -0.40
CA ASN A 112 17.97 -6.77 -0.56
C ASN A 112 17.65 -5.41 0.06
N PHE A 113 18.20 -5.11 1.25
CA PHE A 113 18.00 -3.81 1.87
C PHE A 113 18.63 -2.67 1.07
N TYR A 114 19.87 -2.83 0.58
CA TYR A 114 20.53 -1.84 -0.27
C TYR A 114 19.75 -1.59 -1.57
N LYS A 115 19.25 -2.67 -2.20
CA LYS A 115 18.34 -2.55 -3.35
C LYS A 115 17.09 -1.75 -2.97
N ASP A 116 16.46 -2.03 -1.82
CA ASP A 116 15.22 -1.35 -1.42
C ASP A 116 15.46 0.16 -1.19
N VAL A 117 16.58 0.54 -0.58
CA VAL A 117 16.99 1.96 -0.41
C VAL A 117 17.29 2.62 -1.77
N PHE A 118 18.02 1.92 -2.65
CA PHE A 118 18.30 2.39 -4.00
C PHE A 118 17.00 2.60 -4.81
N GLU A 119 16.07 1.65 -4.81
CA GLU A 119 14.77 1.76 -5.48
C GLU A 119 13.95 2.92 -4.90
N ALA A 120 13.94 3.08 -3.58
CA ALA A 120 13.24 4.19 -2.92
C ALA A 120 13.83 5.55 -3.32
N PHE A 121 15.16 5.67 -3.41
CA PHE A 121 15.80 6.86 -3.95
C PHE A 121 15.40 7.07 -5.43
N CYS A 122 15.45 6.03 -6.25
CA CYS A 122 15.02 6.10 -7.65
C CYS A 122 13.57 6.55 -7.82
N ASN A 123 12.70 6.27 -6.87
CA ASN A 123 11.28 6.67 -6.88
C ASN A 123 10.99 8.00 -6.15
N SER A 124 12.00 8.65 -5.57
CA SER A 124 11.87 9.88 -4.81
C SER A 124 11.89 11.15 -5.68
N VAL A 125 11.53 12.29 -5.09
CA VAL A 125 11.65 13.61 -5.73
C VAL A 125 13.10 14.10 -5.86
N TYR A 126 14.03 13.52 -5.09
CA TYR A 126 15.40 14.00 -4.99
C TYR A 126 16.20 13.67 -6.24
N LEU A 127 16.98 14.65 -6.72
CA LEU A 127 17.83 14.50 -7.92
C LEU A 127 19.22 13.95 -7.61
N THR A 128 19.71 14.18 -6.38
CA THR A 128 21.07 13.82 -5.94
C THR A 128 21.03 12.92 -4.73
N VAL A 129 21.94 11.95 -4.72
CA VAL A 129 22.20 11.13 -3.53
C VAL A 129 22.98 11.98 -2.54
N ASN A 130 22.56 12.03 -1.30
CA ASN A 130 23.30 12.57 -0.17
C ASN A 130 22.68 12.04 1.14
N LYS A 131 23.41 12.18 2.23
CA LYS A 131 23.02 11.70 3.55
C LYS A 131 21.63 12.20 3.98
N GLU A 132 21.32 13.48 3.76
CA GLU A 132 20.04 14.07 4.17
C GLU A 132 18.86 13.45 3.39
N ASN A 133 19.01 13.29 2.07
CA ASN A 133 17.98 12.70 1.22
C ASN A 133 17.75 11.22 1.54
N ILE A 134 18.83 10.44 1.74
CA ILE A 134 18.73 9.03 2.15
C ILE A 134 18.07 8.92 3.52
N ARG A 135 18.42 9.78 4.48
CA ARG A 135 17.76 9.84 5.79
C ARG A 135 16.25 10.08 5.65
N LYS A 136 15.86 11.10 4.89
CA LYS A 136 14.44 11.41 4.66
C LYS A 136 13.70 10.23 4.05
N ILE A 137 14.28 9.57 3.04
CA ILE A 137 13.69 8.40 2.37
C ILE A 137 13.46 7.26 3.36
N ILE A 138 14.45 6.94 4.18
CA ILE A 138 14.34 5.82 5.14
C ILE A 138 13.30 6.12 6.21
N PHE A 139 13.31 7.33 6.78
CA PHE A 139 12.45 7.65 7.92
C PHE A 139 11.04 8.11 7.55
N SER A 140 10.78 8.49 6.29
CA SER A 140 9.42 8.71 5.79
C SER A 140 8.72 7.43 5.31
N ASN A 141 9.44 6.32 5.19
CA ASN A 141 8.89 5.04 4.76
C ASN A 141 9.01 4.01 5.89
N TYR A 142 7.89 3.66 6.51
CA TYR A 142 7.83 2.71 7.62
C TYR A 142 8.54 1.38 7.33
N GLN A 143 8.27 0.77 6.17
CA GLN A 143 8.87 -0.50 5.79
C GLN A 143 10.40 -0.41 5.66
N LEU A 144 10.90 0.66 5.06
CA LEU A 144 12.35 0.89 5.00
C LEU A 144 12.94 1.15 6.37
N LYS A 145 12.27 1.94 7.21
CA LYS A 145 12.68 2.21 8.59
C LYS A 145 12.76 0.90 9.39
N LYS A 146 11.72 0.07 9.34
CA LYS A 146 11.70 -1.25 10.00
C LYS A 146 12.87 -2.13 9.52
N LYS A 147 13.07 -2.24 8.20
CA LYS A 147 14.19 -3.00 7.61
C LYS A 147 15.54 -2.43 8.01
N PHE A 148 15.71 -1.11 8.05
CA PHE A 148 16.92 -0.44 8.52
C PHE A 148 17.28 -0.85 9.94
N TYR A 149 16.32 -0.79 10.86
CA TYR A 149 16.54 -1.18 12.25
C TYR A 149 16.91 -2.66 12.39
N LEU A 150 16.29 -3.54 11.60
CA LEU A 150 16.57 -4.99 11.60
C LEU A 150 17.93 -5.31 10.97
N THR A 151 18.23 -4.75 9.79
CA THR A 151 19.48 -5.05 9.06
C THR A 151 20.73 -4.64 9.85
N PHE A 152 20.66 -3.50 10.53
CA PHE A 152 21.79 -2.96 11.29
C PHE A 152 21.72 -3.23 12.80
N GLY A 153 20.74 -3.98 13.28
CA GLY A 153 20.61 -4.30 14.70
C GLY A 153 20.50 -3.07 15.61
N ILE A 154 19.91 -1.98 15.12
CA ILE A 154 19.90 -0.67 15.80
C ILE A 154 19.34 -0.76 17.23
N ARG A 155 18.34 -1.62 17.45
CA ARG A 155 17.71 -1.78 18.77
C ARG A 155 18.64 -2.40 19.82
N GLN A 156 19.69 -3.12 19.40
CA GLN A 156 20.68 -3.74 20.28
C GLN A 156 21.65 -2.72 20.90
N PHE A 157 21.80 -1.53 20.30
CA PHE A 157 22.67 -0.49 20.85
C PHE A 157 22.01 0.22 22.02
N PRO A 158 22.78 0.64 23.06
CA PRO A 158 22.30 1.51 24.13
C PRO A 158 21.71 2.81 23.60
N LYS A 159 20.64 3.32 24.24
CA LYS A 159 19.95 4.55 23.78
C LYS A 159 20.87 5.73 23.42
N PRO A 160 21.94 6.05 24.18
CA PRO A 160 22.85 7.15 23.83
C PRO A 160 23.61 6.93 22.53
N GLU A 161 23.96 5.69 22.19
CA GLU A 161 24.76 5.33 21.02
C GLU A 161 23.89 5.20 19.75
N ARG A 162 22.61 4.91 19.88
CA ARG A 162 21.70 4.69 18.74
C ARG A 162 21.72 5.83 17.73
N LYS A 163 21.69 7.08 18.23
CA LYS A 163 21.69 8.26 17.36
C LYS A 163 22.97 8.34 16.50
N PHE A 164 24.11 8.07 17.11
CA PHE A 164 25.39 8.06 16.41
C PHE A 164 25.44 6.94 15.36
N LYS A 165 25.04 5.72 15.74
CA LYS A 165 25.01 4.56 14.84
C LYS A 165 24.06 4.76 13.67
N ILE A 166 22.90 5.36 13.89
CA ILE A 166 21.97 5.72 12.81
C ILE A 166 22.66 6.64 11.80
N GLU A 167 23.35 7.69 12.26
CA GLU A 167 24.04 8.63 11.38
C GLU A 167 25.17 7.97 10.58
N GLU A 168 25.95 7.10 11.22
CA GLU A 168 27.01 6.33 10.59
C GLU A 168 26.48 5.40 9.48
N PHE A 169 25.39 4.66 9.76
CA PHE A 169 24.80 3.76 8.77
C PHE A 169 24.12 4.51 7.62
N ILE A 170 23.51 5.67 7.86
CA ILE A 170 22.92 6.48 6.80
C ILE A 170 24.01 7.05 5.88
N GLU A 171 25.14 7.47 6.41
CA GLU A 171 26.29 7.90 5.61
C GLU A 171 26.77 6.77 4.70
N LYS A 172 27.02 5.60 5.27
CA LYS A 172 27.38 4.40 4.51
C LYS A 172 26.36 4.06 3.43
N LEU A 173 25.05 4.17 3.72
CA LEU A 173 24.01 3.92 2.74
C LEU A 173 24.02 4.93 1.60
N SER A 174 24.32 6.21 1.87
CA SER A 174 24.44 7.20 0.79
C SER A 174 25.61 6.87 -0.14
N GLU A 175 26.76 6.47 0.41
CA GLU A 175 27.93 6.03 -0.38
C GLU A 175 27.61 4.78 -1.22
N VAL A 176 26.91 3.80 -0.65
CA VAL A 176 26.50 2.59 -1.36
C VAL A 176 25.54 2.92 -2.50
N VAL A 177 24.54 3.78 -2.28
CA VAL A 177 23.61 4.19 -3.34
C VAL A 177 24.33 4.92 -4.46
N GLU A 178 25.26 5.82 -4.16
CA GLU A 178 26.12 6.47 -5.17
C GLU A 178 26.96 5.46 -5.94
N TYR A 179 27.57 4.50 -5.23
CA TYR A 179 28.35 3.45 -5.88
C TYR A 179 27.51 2.56 -6.80
N ILE A 180 26.27 2.26 -6.44
CA ILE A 180 25.34 1.52 -7.31
C ILE A 180 25.09 2.30 -8.61
N PHE A 181 24.84 3.62 -8.55
CA PHE A 181 24.71 4.46 -9.74
C PHE A 181 25.97 4.42 -10.61
N PHE A 182 27.14 4.53 -10.00
CA PHE A 182 28.41 4.43 -10.69
C PHE A 182 28.61 3.06 -11.36
N ALA A 183 28.36 1.97 -10.64
CA ALA A 183 28.51 0.60 -11.13
C ALA A 183 27.57 0.31 -12.32
N ILE A 184 26.34 0.83 -12.29
CA ILE A 184 25.41 0.74 -13.44
C ILE A 184 25.94 1.55 -14.63
N ALA A 185 26.50 2.75 -14.41
CA ALA A 185 27.08 3.56 -15.46
C ALA A 185 28.29 2.86 -16.11
N GLN A 186 29.13 2.18 -15.32
CA GLN A 186 30.28 1.37 -15.79
C GLN A 186 29.88 -0.01 -16.32
N ARG A 187 28.60 -0.36 -16.37
CA ARG A 187 28.07 -1.68 -16.79
C ARG A 187 28.56 -2.86 -15.91
N GLN A 188 28.90 -2.60 -14.67
CA GLN A 188 29.19 -3.62 -13.68
C GLN A 188 27.91 -4.19 -13.05
N LEU A 189 26.84 -3.40 -13.06
CA LEU A 189 25.49 -3.77 -12.70
C LEU A 189 24.51 -3.54 -13.85
N SER A 190 23.49 -4.36 -13.90
CA SER A 190 22.39 -4.25 -14.83
C SER A 190 21.46 -3.06 -14.47
N ILE A 191 20.52 -2.74 -15.36
CA ILE A 191 19.54 -1.67 -15.18
C ILE A 191 18.25 -2.21 -14.60
N THR A 192 17.65 -1.49 -13.63
CA THR A 192 16.28 -1.73 -13.15
C THR A 192 15.29 -0.75 -13.77
N HIS A 193 13.98 -1.07 -13.65
CA HIS A 193 12.91 -0.16 -14.07
C HIS A 193 12.93 1.18 -13.31
N ASP A 194 13.26 1.15 -12.02
CA ASP A 194 13.30 2.35 -11.19
C ASP A 194 14.52 3.23 -11.55
N PHE A 195 15.65 2.61 -11.91
CA PHE A 195 16.85 3.34 -12.31
C PHE A 195 16.62 4.20 -13.57
N TYR A 196 16.11 3.62 -14.67
CA TYR A 196 15.93 4.43 -15.89
C TYR A 196 14.84 5.50 -15.71
N LEU A 197 13.87 5.29 -14.83
CA LEU A 197 12.89 6.30 -14.44
C LEU A 197 13.58 7.48 -13.73
N LYS A 198 14.54 7.20 -12.83
CA LYS A 198 15.36 8.24 -12.17
C LYS A 198 16.22 9.01 -13.17
N VAL A 199 16.88 8.30 -14.09
CA VAL A 199 17.67 8.94 -15.15
C VAL A 199 16.79 9.83 -16.03
N PHE A 200 15.57 9.40 -16.35
CA PHE A 200 14.61 10.22 -17.09
C PHE A 200 14.26 11.51 -16.31
N GLN A 201 14.05 11.43 -15.01
CA GLN A 201 13.81 12.59 -14.14
C GLN A 201 14.99 13.57 -14.18
N GLN A 202 16.22 13.05 -14.03
CA GLN A 202 17.45 13.85 -13.96
C GLN A 202 17.75 14.58 -15.29
N ASN A 203 17.31 14.01 -16.44
CA ASN A 203 17.55 14.56 -17.77
C ASN A 203 16.29 15.19 -18.40
N LEU A 204 15.32 15.62 -17.57
CA LEU A 204 14.04 16.13 -18.07
C LEU A 204 14.20 17.38 -18.97
N GLU A 205 15.18 18.25 -18.64
CA GLU A 205 15.50 19.45 -19.43
C GLU A 205 16.00 19.12 -20.85
N ASP A 206 16.77 18.04 -21.00
CA ASP A 206 17.28 17.60 -22.31
C ASP A 206 16.15 17.10 -23.22
N LEU A 207 15.00 16.77 -22.65
CA LEU A 207 13.83 16.28 -23.35
C LEU A 207 12.82 17.38 -23.70
N LYS A 208 13.17 18.65 -23.51
CA LYS A 208 12.27 19.79 -23.74
C LYS A 208 11.64 19.80 -25.15
N ASP A 209 12.36 19.38 -26.19
CA ASP A 209 11.84 19.38 -27.55
C ASP A 209 10.76 18.29 -27.78
N PHE A 210 10.80 17.22 -26.99
CA PHE A 210 9.70 16.27 -26.95
C PHE A 210 8.47 16.87 -26.31
N PHE A 211 8.63 17.53 -25.17
CA PHE A 211 7.53 18.07 -24.39
C PHE A 211 6.86 19.28 -25.03
N LYS A 212 7.61 20.14 -25.72
CA LYS A 212 7.09 21.29 -26.47
C LYS A 212 6.05 20.96 -27.54
N ARG A 213 5.92 19.67 -27.92
CA ARG A 213 4.91 19.21 -28.89
C ARG A 213 3.51 19.14 -28.28
N PHE A 214 3.38 19.27 -26.96
CA PHE A 214 2.12 19.16 -26.24
C PHE A 214 1.71 20.50 -25.65
N ASP A 215 0.42 20.78 -25.75
CA ASP A 215 -0.19 21.98 -25.16
C ASP A 215 -0.52 21.79 -23.67
N ALA A 216 -0.79 20.53 -23.27
CA ALA A 216 -1.05 20.19 -21.89
C ALA A 216 -0.67 18.74 -21.54
N ILE A 217 -0.37 18.52 -20.25
CA ILE A 217 -0.22 17.21 -19.62
C ILE A 217 -1.46 16.93 -18.77
N LEU A 218 -2.05 15.75 -18.97
CA LEU A 218 -3.23 15.27 -18.23
C LEU A 218 -2.83 13.99 -17.49
N VAL A 219 -3.03 13.95 -16.18
CA VAL A 219 -2.68 12.80 -15.34
C VAL A 219 -3.93 12.18 -14.75
N ASP A 220 -4.15 10.89 -14.98
CA ASP A 220 -5.19 10.09 -14.33
C ASP A 220 -4.63 9.30 -13.14
N GLU A 221 -5.46 9.03 -12.14
CA GLU A 221 -5.11 8.38 -10.85
C GLU A 221 -3.93 9.06 -10.13
N GLY A 222 -3.99 10.39 -10.06
CA GLY A 222 -2.92 11.23 -9.53
C GLY A 222 -2.55 10.99 -8.06
N GLN A 223 -3.41 10.36 -7.28
CA GLN A 223 -3.12 9.99 -5.88
C GLN A 223 -2.09 8.85 -5.75
N ASP A 224 -1.82 8.11 -6.83
CA ASP A 224 -0.91 6.96 -6.81
C ASP A 224 0.49 7.30 -7.37
N LEU A 225 0.76 8.55 -7.71
CA LEU A 225 2.06 8.96 -8.21
C LEU A 225 3.14 8.84 -7.12
N ASN A 226 4.34 8.42 -7.53
CA ASN A 226 5.53 8.51 -6.70
C ASN A 226 6.24 9.86 -6.88
N GLY A 227 7.31 10.08 -6.11
CA GLY A 227 8.05 11.34 -6.13
C GLY A 227 8.62 11.71 -7.49
N VAL A 228 9.13 10.74 -8.27
CA VAL A 228 9.62 11.00 -9.64
C VAL A 228 8.48 11.45 -10.54
N GLN A 229 7.35 10.81 -10.43
CA GLN A 229 6.20 11.10 -11.27
C GLN A 229 5.60 12.47 -10.96
N GLU A 230 5.54 12.85 -9.67
CA GLU A 230 5.18 14.21 -9.26
C GLU A 230 6.19 15.22 -9.79
N TYR A 231 7.51 14.93 -9.69
CA TYR A 231 8.55 15.80 -10.22
C TYR A 231 8.37 16.04 -11.71
N VAL A 232 8.15 14.99 -12.51
CA VAL A 232 7.90 15.11 -13.95
C VAL A 232 6.66 15.94 -14.22
N LEU A 233 5.56 15.72 -13.50
CA LEU A 233 4.35 16.54 -13.65
C LEU A 233 4.62 18.02 -13.38
N ARG A 234 5.36 18.35 -12.31
CA ARG A 234 5.66 19.75 -11.94
C ARG A 234 6.61 20.44 -12.92
N HIS A 235 7.62 19.73 -13.41
CA HIS A 235 8.77 20.33 -14.12
C HIS A 235 8.79 20.05 -15.63
N ALA A 236 7.98 19.14 -16.16
CA ALA A 236 7.86 18.99 -17.60
C ALA A 236 7.55 20.35 -18.25
N PRO A 237 8.30 20.77 -19.29
CA PRO A 237 8.14 22.06 -19.95
C PRO A 237 6.89 22.07 -20.86
N ILE A 238 5.74 21.80 -20.28
CA ILE A 238 4.40 21.84 -20.88
C ILE A 238 3.63 22.93 -20.14
N PRO A 239 3.05 23.92 -20.84
CA PRO A 239 2.52 25.12 -20.21
C PRO A 239 1.32 24.83 -19.31
N GLN A 240 0.48 23.86 -19.68
CA GLN A 240 -0.74 23.58 -18.93
C GLN A 240 -0.75 22.18 -18.36
N LYS A 241 -1.21 22.04 -17.10
CA LYS A 241 -1.14 20.80 -16.34
C LYS A 241 -2.46 20.52 -15.64
N LEU A 242 -2.96 19.30 -15.80
CA LEU A 242 -4.15 18.82 -15.11
C LEU A 242 -3.88 17.46 -14.49
N ILE A 243 -4.26 17.30 -13.23
CA ILE A 243 -4.23 16.03 -12.52
C ILE A 243 -5.60 15.73 -11.95
N VAL A 244 -6.06 14.48 -12.13
CA VAL A 244 -7.31 14.00 -11.55
C VAL A 244 -7.06 12.73 -10.75
N GLY A 245 -7.75 12.57 -9.64
CA GLY A 245 -7.69 11.40 -8.80
C GLY A 245 -8.60 11.53 -7.59
N ASP A 246 -8.65 10.49 -6.77
CA ASP A 246 -9.32 10.49 -5.48
C ASP A 246 -8.28 10.42 -4.37
N ARG A 247 -8.06 11.54 -3.67
CA ARG A 247 -7.05 11.61 -2.60
C ARG A 247 -7.28 10.61 -1.46
N HIS A 248 -8.51 10.11 -1.33
CA HIS A 248 -8.89 9.10 -0.33
C HIS A 248 -8.80 7.66 -0.84
N GLN A 249 -8.38 7.46 -2.10
CA GLN A 249 -8.04 6.15 -2.69
C GLN A 249 -6.53 5.93 -2.85
N SER A 250 -5.69 6.74 -2.19
CA SER A 250 -4.25 6.49 -2.08
C SER A 250 -4.02 5.34 -1.09
N ILE A 251 -3.52 4.20 -1.57
CA ILE A 251 -3.30 2.96 -0.79
C ILE A 251 -1.97 2.28 -1.12
N TYR A 252 -1.03 3.02 -1.69
CA TYR A 252 0.25 2.49 -2.15
C TYR A 252 1.45 3.26 -1.59
N SER A 253 1.36 3.83 -0.36
CA SER A 253 2.47 4.52 0.29
C SER A 253 3.68 3.58 0.43
N TRP A 254 3.44 2.30 0.73
CA TRP A 254 4.46 1.26 0.80
C TRP A 254 5.22 0.99 -0.52
N ARG A 255 4.66 1.42 -1.66
CA ARG A 255 5.33 1.44 -2.99
C ARG A 255 5.95 2.79 -3.33
N GLY A 256 5.95 3.73 -2.40
CA GLY A 256 6.46 5.08 -2.61
C GLY A 256 5.46 6.06 -3.24
N ALA A 257 4.17 5.73 -3.27
CA ALA A 257 3.13 6.71 -3.62
C ALA A 257 3.05 7.79 -2.53
N ILE A 258 2.92 9.04 -2.93
CA ILE A 258 3.04 10.21 -2.04
C ILE A 258 1.76 11.06 -1.99
N ASN A 259 0.62 10.53 -2.42
CA ASN A 259 -0.65 11.26 -2.52
C ASN A 259 -0.49 12.67 -3.10
N THR A 260 -0.03 12.75 -4.33
CA THR A 260 0.31 14.02 -5.01
C THR A 260 -0.82 15.04 -4.97
N LEU A 261 -2.09 14.61 -5.04
CA LEU A 261 -3.25 15.54 -4.97
C LEU A 261 -3.27 16.34 -3.67
N ALA A 262 -2.91 15.72 -2.53
CA ALA A 262 -2.85 16.39 -1.24
C ALA A 262 -1.66 17.38 -1.16
N ARG A 263 -0.56 17.10 -1.89
CA ARG A 263 0.68 17.91 -1.89
C ARG A 263 0.63 19.13 -2.81
N LEU A 264 -0.22 19.13 -3.83
CA LEU A 264 -0.35 20.24 -4.79
C LEU A 264 -1.20 21.39 -4.20
N LYS A 265 -0.74 22.00 -3.09
CA LYS A 265 -1.48 23.07 -2.38
C LYS A 265 -1.56 24.37 -3.20
N ASP A 266 -0.62 24.57 -4.14
CA ASP A 266 -0.50 25.75 -5.02
C ASP A 266 -1.34 25.64 -6.33
N TRP A 267 -2.06 24.52 -6.54
CA TRP A 267 -2.87 24.29 -7.73
C TRP A 267 -4.33 24.69 -7.48
N GLU A 268 -5.02 25.22 -8.52
CA GLU A 268 -6.46 25.42 -8.46
C GLU A 268 -7.16 24.08 -8.29
N GLU A 269 -8.08 23.99 -7.32
CA GLU A 269 -8.80 22.75 -7.02
C GLU A 269 -10.25 22.82 -7.48
N LYS A 270 -10.71 21.76 -8.14
CA LYS A 270 -12.12 21.46 -8.43
C LYS A 270 -12.44 20.07 -7.92
N SER A 271 -13.73 19.81 -7.67
CA SER A 271 -14.21 18.51 -7.21
C SER A 271 -15.19 17.90 -8.19
N LEU A 272 -15.22 16.56 -8.25
CA LEU A 272 -16.27 15.76 -8.86
C LEU A 272 -16.92 14.93 -7.76
N THR A 273 -18.17 15.24 -7.41
CA THR A 273 -18.90 14.63 -6.30
C THR A 273 -20.07 13.77 -6.77
N ILE A 274 -20.54 13.93 -8.01
CA ILE A 274 -21.66 13.17 -8.57
C ILE A 274 -21.19 11.82 -9.07
N SER A 275 -21.53 10.76 -8.33
CA SER A 275 -21.15 9.38 -8.65
C SER A 275 -22.21 8.66 -9.49
N PHE A 276 -21.75 7.98 -10.55
CA PHE A 276 -22.56 7.13 -11.44
C PHE A 276 -22.44 5.63 -11.08
N ARG A 277 -21.78 5.31 -9.96
CA ARG A 277 -21.53 3.93 -9.55
C ARG A 277 -22.63 3.38 -8.66
N PHE A 278 -23.02 4.15 -7.66
CA PHE A 278 -23.81 3.64 -6.55
C PHE A 278 -25.30 3.59 -6.85
N GLU A 279 -25.92 2.43 -6.69
CA GLU A 279 -27.35 2.25 -6.68
C GLU A 279 -27.92 2.17 -5.25
N ASN A 280 -27.03 2.11 -4.24
CA ASN A 280 -27.35 1.96 -2.83
C ASN A 280 -26.93 3.19 -2.01
N ASN A 281 -27.92 3.92 -1.50
CA ASN A 281 -27.67 5.11 -0.67
C ASN A 281 -26.91 4.78 0.62
N THR A 282 -27.04 3.56 1.19
CA THR A 282 -26.32 3.16 2.39
C THR A 282 -24.80 3.21 2.17
N VAL A 283 -24.33 2.72 1.00
CA VAL A 283 -22.90 2.78 0.65
C VAL A 283 -22.41 4.22 0.58
N VAL A 284 -23.19 5.10 -0.08
CA VAL A 284 -22.87 6.52 -0.20
C VAL A 284 -22.82 7.20 1.17
N ASN A 285 -23.80 6.93 2.03
CA ASN A 285 -23.85 7.51 3.38
C ASN A 285 -22.63 7.11 4.22
N TYR A 286 -22.20 5.84 4.16
CA TYR A 286 -21.00 5.41 4.91
C TYR A 286 -19.71 5.95 4.27
N ALA A 287 -19.63 6.06 2.95
CA ALA A 287 -18.51 6.71 2.28
C ALA A 287 -18.38 8.18 2.74
N ASN A 288 -19.51 8.92 2.79
CA ASN A 288 -19.54 10.30 3.28
C ASN A 288 -19.19 10.40 4.78
N LYS A 289 -19.68 9.46 5.62
CA LYS A 289 -19.25 9.38 7.03
C LYS A 289 -17.74 9.23 7.17
N PHE A 290 -17.11 8.36 6.36
CA PHE A 290 -15.66 8.23 6.36
C PHE A 290 -14.96 9.54 6.00
N LEU A 291 -15.39 10.19 4.90
CA LEU A 291 -14.81 11.47 4.45
C LEU A 291 -14.91 12.52 5.56
N HIS A 292 -16.07 12.63 6.19
CA HIS A 292 -16.31 13.62 7.23
C HIS A 292 -15.63 13.29 8.56
N ASN A 293 -15.83 12.07 9.07
CA ASN A 293 -15.40 11.67 10.40
C ASN A 293 -13.89 11.44 10.51
N TRP A 294 -13.27 10.86 9.49
CA TRP A 294 -11.84 10.49 9.52
C TRP A 294 -10.95 11.47 8.76
N LYS A 295 -11.44 12.02 7.65
CA LYS A 295 -10.64 12.87 6.76
C LYS A 295 -10.92 14.37 6.91
N GLY A 296 -12.00 14.76 7.59
CA GLY A 296 -12.40 16.15 7.71
C GLY A 296 -12.72 16.79 6.36
N ASP A 297 -13.13 15.98 5.37
CA ASP A 297 -13.52 16.44 4.06
C ASP A 297 -14.99 16.84 4.08
N GLU A 298 -15.31 18.08 3.74
CA GLU A 298 -16.66 18.62 3.77
C GLU A 298 -17.48 18.31 2.50
N ASN A 299 -16.81 17.78 1.46
CA ASN A 299 -17.52 17.39 0.24
C ASN A 299 -18.31 16.10 0.46
N GLU A 300 -19.49 16.03 -0.15
CA GLU A 300 -20.36 14.87 -0.10
C GLU A 300 -20.53 14.22 -1.48
N ILE A 301 -20.33 12.91 -1.52
CA ILE A 301 -20.66 12.11 -2.69
C ILE A 301 -22.18 12.07 -2.84
N LYS A 302 -22.66 12.38 -4.05
CA LYS A 302 -24.07 12.26 -4.43
C LYS A 302 -24.19 11.16 -5.48
N SER A 303 -25.14 10.25 -5.30
CA SER A 303 -25.37 9.20 -6.28
C SER A 303 -26.42 9.65 -7.30
N GLU A 304 -26.04 9.62 -8.57
CA GLU A 304 -26.99 9.64 -9.67
C GLU A 304 -27.29 8.18 -10.05
N LYS A 305 -28.44 7.68 -9.60
CA LYS A 305 -28.85 6.28 -9.84
C LYS A 305 -29.06 6.06 -11.33
N THR A 306 -28.22 5.22 -11.92
CA THR A 306 -28.21 4.98 -13.36
C THR A 306 -28.87 3.66 -13.76
N GLY A 307 -29.33 2.85 -12.78
CA GLY A 307 -29.80 1.48 -13.01
C GLY A 307 -28.67 0.52 -13.37
N ARG A 308 -27.41 0.90 -13.12
CA ARG A 308 -26.23 0.16 -13.50
C ARG A 308 -26.16 -1.20 -12.83
N THR A 309 -25.78 -2.21 -13.60
CA THR A 309 -25.51 -3.56 -13.12
C THR A 309 -24.46 -4.20 -14.01
N ASN A 310 -23.57 -5.00 -13.42
CA ASN A 310 -22.61 -5.83 -14.17
C ASN A 310 -22.78 -7.34 -13.88
N GLY A 311 -23.69 -7.69 -12.96
CA GLY A 311 -23.99 -9.07 -12.58
C GLY A 311 -22.87 -9.78 -11.81
N LEU A 312 -21.82 -9.04 -11.39
CA LEU A 312 -20.67 -9.59 -10.68
C LEU A 312 -20.93 -9.62 -9.18
N LYS A 313 -20.48 -10.69 -8.54
CA LYS A 313 -20.39 -10.86 -7.08
C LYS A 313 -18.91 -10.93 -6.71
N ALA A 314 -18.50 -10.33 -5.59
CA ALA A 314 -17.15 -10.46 -5.09
C ALA A 314 -17.11 -10.89 -3.62
N TYR A 315 -16.07 -11.64 -3.27
CA TYR A 315 -15.57 -11.75 -1.91
C TYR A 315 -14.35 -10.83 -1.79
N ILE A 316 -14.42 -9.83 -0.93
CA ILE A 316 -13.31 -8.90 -0.68
C ILE A 316 -12.76 -9.19 0.71
N THR A 317 -11.47 -9.52 0.76
CA THR A 317 -10.71 -9.78 1.99
C THR A 317 -9.66 -8.69 2.21
N ARG A 318 -9.15 -8.57 3.43
CA ARG A 318 -8.00 -7.72 3.72
C ARG A 318 -6.69 -8.40 3.27
N THR A 319 -6.56 -9.71 3.46
CA THR A 319 -5.36 -10.51 3.24
C THR A 319 -5.53 -11.55 2.13
N ASN A 320 -4.41 -11.96 1.47
CA ASN A 320 -4.43 -13.09 0.53
C ASN A 320 -4.69 -14.41 1.28
N ALA A 321 -4.14 -14.54 2.49
CA ALA A 321 -4.37 -15.71 3.34
C ALA A 321 -5.87 -15.95 3.54
N LYS A 322 -6.66 -14.91 3.82
CA LYS A 322 -8.12 -15.03 3.95
C LYS A 322 -8.83 -15.42 2.66
N LEU A 323 -8.31 -15.02 1.48
CA LEU A 323 -8.83 -15.52 0.20
C LEU A 323 -8.68 -17.04 0.08
N VAL A 324 -7.52 -17.57 0.50
CA VAL A 324 -7.25 -19.02 0.49
C VAL A 324 -8.18 -19.75 1.46
N GLU A 325 -8.42 -19.21 2.64
CA GLU A 325 -9.36 -19.79 3.60
C GLU A 325 -10.79 -19.90 3.04
N ILE A 326 -11.28 -18.84 2.38
CA ILE A 326 -12.64 -18.83 1.81
C ILE A 326 -12.82 -19.94 0.77
N LEU A 327 -11.80 -20.30 0.01
CA LEU A 327 -11.86 -21.39 -0.98
C LEU A 327 -12.38 -22.69 -0.38
N ASN A 328 -12.08 -22.94 0.90
CA ASN A 328 -12.57 -24.15 1.55
C ASN A 328 -14.12 -24.25 1.59
N ARG A 329 -14.78 -23.09 1.64
CA ARG A 329 -16.25 -22.99 1.76
C ARG A 329 -16.97 -22.85 0.41
N LEU A 330 -16.24 -22.55 -0.68
CA LEU A 330 -16.84 -22.32 -1.99
C LEU A 330 -16.93 -23.59 -2.82
N ASN A 331 -18.04 -23.71 -3.57
CA ASN A 331 -18.29 -24.81 -4.50
C ASN A 331 -18.87 -24.32 -5.85
N GLU A 332 -18.85 -23.01 -6.10
CA GLU A 332 -19.30 -22.36 -7.34
C GLU A 332 -18.09 -21.99 -8.22
N PRO A 333 -18.25 -21.81 -9.54
CA PRO A 333 -17.20 -21.27 -10.39
C PRO A 333 -16.73 -19.89 -9.92
N ILE A 334 -15.42 -19.69 -9.88
CA ILE A 334 -14.78 -18.46 -9.40
C ILE A 334 -13.72 -17.97 -10.36
N THR A 335 -13.45 -16.67 -10.31
CA THR A 335 -12.27 -16.06 -10.91
C THR A 335 -11.51 -15.24 -9.88
N PHE A 336 -10.27 -14.90 -10.18
CA PHE A 336 -9.40 -14.13 -9.31
C PHE A 336 -8.97 -12.83 -9.98
N SER A 337 -8.79 -11.77 -9.19
CA SER A 337 -8.26 -10.50 -9.67
C SER A 337 -6.74 -10.51 -9.90
N ARG A 338 -6.05 -11.57 -9.46
CA ARG A 338 -4.60 -11.79 -9.58
C ARG A 338 -4.29 -13.23 -9.95
N ASP A 339 -3.02 -13.46 -10.31
CA ASP A 339 -2.49 -14.82 -10.52
C ASP A 339 -2.62 -15.67 -9.26
N LEU A 340 -3.01 -16.92 -9.45
CA LEU A 340 -3.24 -17.86 -8.35
C LEU A 340 -1.98 -18.14 -7.54
N ASN A 341 -0.80 -18.16 -8.17
CA ASN A 341 0.47 -18.38 -7.47
C ASN A 341 0.83 -17.17 -6.58
N GLU A 342 0.46 -15.96 -6.97
CA GLU A 342 0.65 -14.78 -6.13
C GLU A 342 -0.25 -14.83 -4.89
N ILE A 343 -1.50 -15.24 -5.05
CA ILE A 343 -2.46 -15.38 -3.94
C ILE A 343 -1.98 -16.44 -2.95
N PHE A 344 -1.47 -17.57 -3.43
CA PHE A 344 -1.02 -18.69 -2.59
C PHE A 344 0.41 -18.52 -2.05
N ARG A 345 1.11 -17.44 -2.38
CA ARG A 345 2.52 -17.26 -1.97
C ARG A 345 2.69 -17.28 -0.46
N SER A 346 1.96 -16.41 0.26
CA SER A 346 2.09 -16.28 1.72
C SER A 346 1.77 -17.58 2.45
N VAL A 347 0.72 -18.30 2.05
CA VAL A 347 0.36 -19.57 2.71
C VAL A 347 1.34 -20.71 2.39
N ARG A 348 1.98 -20.73 1.22
CA ARG A 348 3.05 -21.68 0.90
C ARG A 348 4.34 -21.36 1.64
N GLU A 349 4.66 -20.08 1.81
CA GLU A 349 5.78 -19.65 2.64
C GLU A 349 5.53 -20.01 4.10
N ALA A 350 4.30 -19.78 4.60
CA ALA A 350 3.88 -20.17 5.94
C ALA A 350 3.95 -21.69 6.18
N GLU A 351 3.53 -22.52 5.22
CA GLU A 351 3.68 -23.98 5.31
C GLU A 351 5.15 -24.38 5.50
N ARG A 352 6.08 -23.72 4.82
CA ARG A 352 7.53 -23.97 4.99
C ARG A 352 8.04 -23.47 6.33
N LEU A 353 7.53 -22.33 6.83
CA LEU A 353 7.85 -21.79 8.15
C LEU A 353 7.39 -22.72 9.27
N LEU A 354 6.18 -23.32 9.16
CA LEU A 354 5.70 -24.34 10.10
C LEU A 354 6.56 -25.60 10.08
N LYS A 355 6.91 -26.10 8.89
CA LYS A 355 7.85 -27.22 8.77
C LYS A 355 9.22 -26.88 9.37
N PHE A 356 9.68 -25.65 9.22
CA PHE A 356 10.90 -25.18 9.90
C PHE A 356 10.73 -25.15 11.42
N TYR A 357 9.60 -24.66 11.93
CA TYR A 357 9.30 -24.68 13.36
C TYR A 357 9.40 -26.10 13.93
N TYR A 358 8.76 -27.08 13.30
CA TYR A 358 8.74 -28.47 13.77
C TYR A 358 10.10 -29.19 13.62
N PHE A 359 10.78 -29.03 12.49
CA PHE A 359 11.94 -29.86 12.13
C PHE A 359 13.29 -29.16 12.23
N GLY A 360 13.34 -27.83 12.39
CA GLY A 360 14.58 -27.05 12.48
C GLY A 360 15.42 -27.01 11.20
N ASN A 361 14.89 -27.42 10.05
CA ASN A 361 15.64 -27.49 8.80
C ASN A 361 15.66 -26.12 8.10
N GLU A 362 16.82 -25.44 8.15
CA GLU A 362 17.01 -24.11 7.55
C GLU A 362 16.84 -24.08 6.02
N SER A 363 16.98 -25.20 5.31
CA SER A 363 16.76 -25.26 3.86
C SER A 363 15.31 -24.90 3.48
N LEU A 364 14.36 -25.11 4.40
CA LEU A 364 12.95 -24.72 4.23
C LEU A 364 12.76 -23.21 4.14
N LEU A 365 13.69 -22.43 4.67
CA LEU A 365 13.68 -20.98 4.64
C LEU A 365 14.22 -20.39 3.31
N TYR A 366 14.69 -21.23 2.38
CA TYR A 366 15.20 -20.74 1.11
C TYR A 366 14.10 -20.01 0.31
N GLY A 367 14.41 -18.79 -0.17
CA GLY A 367 13.48 -17.97 -0.93
C GLY A 367 12.42 -17.22 -0.10
N ILE A 368 12.37 -17.39 1.22
CA ILE A 368 11.58 -16.56 2.14
C ILE A 368 12.32 -15.23 2.37
N PRO A 369 11.63 -14.10 2.49
CA PRO A 369 12.25 -12.81 2.79
C PRO A 369 13.16 -12.87 4.01
N GLY A 370 14.35 -12.25 3.94
CA GLY A 370 15.39 -12.37 4.98
C GLY A 370 14.91 -11.95 6.37
N TYR A 371 14.12 -10.87 6.47
CA TYR A 371 13.58 -10.41 7.75
C TYR A 371 12.57 -11.41 8.36
N ILE A 372 11.78 -12.11 7.53
CA ILE A 372 10.88 -13.19 7.97
C ILE A 372 11.68 -14.40 8.46
N LYS A 373 12.81 -14.73 7.81
CA LYS A 373 13.70 -15.80 8.28
C LYS A 373 14.26 -15.50 9.67
N ASN A 374 14.74 -14.28 9.89
CA ASN A 374 15.26 -13.87 11.19
C ASN A 374 14.16 -13.93 12.26
N MET A 375 12.98 -13.44 11.92
CA MET A 375 11.82 -13.51 12.80
C MET A 375 11.44 -14.97 13.13
N ALA A 376 11.44 -15.87 12.14
CA ALA A 376 11.15 -17.28 12.35
C ALA A 376 12.19 -17.98 13.23
N ASN A 377 13.48 -17.59 13.09
CA ASN A 377 14.55 -18.11 13.95
C ASN A 377 14.40 -17.65 15.42
N GLU A 378 14.01 -16.38 15.62
CA GLU A 378 13.75 -15.85 16.96
C GLU A 378 12.47 -16.47 17.56
N ALA A 379 11.38 -16.45 16.82
CA ALA A 379 10.12 -17.05 17.23
C ALA A 379 10.29 -18.52 17.64
N ARG A 380 11.04 -19.32 16.85
CA ARG A 380 11.27 -20.74 17.17
C ARG A 380 12.01 -20.97 18.48
N LYS A 381 12.87 -20.03 18.89
CA LYS A 381 13.62 -20.12 20.16
C LYS A 381 12.78 -19.75 21.37
N GLU A 382 11.83 -18.85 21.16
CA GLU A 382 11.03 -18.24 22.23
C GLU A 382 9.65 -18.91 22.41
N SER A 383 9.20 -19.71 21.41
CA SER A 383 7.87 -20.34 21.44
C SER A 383 7.95 -21.81 21.87
N GLU A 384 7.09 -22.16 22.82
CA GLU A 384 6.89 -23.53 23.29
C GLU A 384 5.80 -24.27 22.53
N SER A 385 4.90 -23.52 21.87
CA SER A 385 3.79 -24.04 21.07
C SER A 385 3.73 -23.40 19.68
N VAL A 386 3.01 -24.04 18.75
CA VAL A 386 2.77 -23.50 17.40
C VAL A 386 1.93 -22.24 17.45
N GLU A 387 1.01 -22.15 18.41
CA GLU A 387 0.18 -20.97 18.65
C GLU A 387 1.06 -19.78 19.02
N GLU A 388 2.00 -19.94 19.95
CA GLU A 388 2.95 -18.90 20.33
C GLU A 388 3.86 -18.50 19.16
N PHE A 389 4.29 -19.48 18.34
CA PHE A 389 5.04 -19.19 17.12
C PHE A 389 4.23 -18.32 16.14
N ILE A 390 2.93 -18.58 15.98
CA ILE A 390 2.03 -17.78 15.15
C ILE A 390 1.80 -16.40 15.76
N ASP A 391 1.55 -16.34 17.07
CA ASP A 391 1.30 -15.09 17.81
C ASP A 391 2.52 -14.17 17.81
N TYR A 392 3.74 -14.72 17.77
CA TYR A 392 4.97 -13.94 17.63
C TYR A 392 4.94 -13.10 16.33
N PHE A 393 4.52 -13.68 15.19
CA PHE A 393 4.37 -12.94 13.94
C PHE A 393 3.30 -11.85 14.02
N ALA A 394 2.18 -12.14 14.68
CA ALA A 394 1.12 -11.16 14.91
C ALA A 394 1.61 -9.99 15.78
N ALA A 395 2.31 -10.29 16.88
CA ALA A 395 2.88 -9.29 17.79
C ALA A 395 3.94 -8.40 17.12
N MET A 396 4.66 -8.95 16.13
CA MET A 396 5.64 -8.22 15.33
C MET A 396 5.00 -7.44 14.15
N GLY A 397 3.65 -7.41 14.07
CA GLY A 397 2.90 -6.70 13.03
C GLY A 397 2.87 -7.37 11.66
N GLU A 398 3.27 -8.65 11.56
CA GLU A 398 3.24 -9.44 10.32
C GLU A 398 1.90 -10.19 10.17
N ILE A 399 0.80 -9.45 10.14
CA ILE A 399 -0.58 -9.99 10.16
C ILE A 399 -0.86 -10.94 9.00
N GLU A 400 -0.37 -10.64 7.80
CA GLU A 400 -0.52 -11.55 6.63
C GLU A 400 0.15 -12.91 6.90
N TYR A 401 1.38 -12.91 7.47
CA TYR A 401 2.09 -14.14 7.80
C TYR A 401 1.48 -14.90 8.97
N ALA A 402 1.06 -14.19 10.03
CA ALA A 402 0.37 -14.82 11.15
C ALA A 402 -0.91 -15.54 10.70
N HIS A 403 -1.71 -14.88 9.87
CA HIS A 403 -2.92 -15.48 9.29
C HIS A 403 -2.58 -16.64 8.34
N ALA A 404 -1.54 -16.49 7.51
CA ALA A 404 -1.09 -17.53 6.60
C ALA A 404 -0.58 -18.78 7.36
N LEU A 405 0.14 -18.59 8.48
CA LEU A 405 0.60 -19.67 9.37
C LEU A 405 -0.59 -20.41 9.98
N TRP A 406 -1.57 -19.68 10.50
CA TRP A 406 -2.79 -20.28 11.03
C TRP A 406 -3.56 -21.11 9.98
N ILE A 407 -3.62 -20.65 8.73
CA ILE A 407 -4.24 -21.38 7.62
C ILE A 407 -3.44 -22.62 7.25
N ALA A 408 -2.11 -22.50 7.18
CA ALA A 408 -1.22 -23.60 6.85
C ALA A 408 -1.20 -24.69 7.93
N GLU A 409 -1.40 -24.32 9.20
CA GLU A 409 -1.58 -25.29 10.29
C GLU A 409 -2.91 -26.05 10.19
N LYS A 410 -3.97 -25.35 9.79
CA LYS A 410 -5.33 -25.88 9.82
C LYS A 410 -5.74 -26.63 8.56
N TYR A 411 -5.17 -26.30 7.41
CA TYR A 411 -5.61 -26.80 6.11
C TYR A 411 -4.44 -27.34 5.27
N ASP A 412 -4.72 -28.36 4.45
CA ASP A 412 -3.81 -28.79 3.40
C ASP A 412 -3.79 -27.77 2.25
N ILE A 413 -2.69 -27.06 2.12
CA ILE A 413 -2.51 -25.99 1.13
C ILE A 413 -2.49 -26.55 -0.30
N GLY A 414 -1.98 -27.76 -0.50
CA GLY A 414 -2.00 -28.45 -1.79
C GLY A 414 -3.44 -28.74 -2.26
N MET A 415 -4.25 -29.29 -1.36
CA MET A 415 -5.68 -29.55 -1.65
C MET A 415 -6.46 -28.27 -1.95
N LEU A 416 -6.24 -27.20 -1.20
CA LEU A 416 -6.87 -25.90 -1.47
C LEU A 416 -6.44 -25.31 -2.83
N TYR A 417 -5.20 -25.48 -3.21
CA TYR A 417 -4.70 -25.03 -4.50
C TYR A 417 -5.32 -25.79 -5.67
N GLU A 418 -5.43 -27.12 -5.58
CA GLU A 418 -6.10 -27.94 -6.60
C GLU A 418 -7.61 -27.64 -6.65
N LYS A 419 -8.26 -27.40 -5.51
CA LYS A 419 -9.65 -26.94 -5.47
C LYS A 419 -9.81 -25.59 -6.19
N ALA A 420 -8.91 -24.63 -5.96
CA ALA A 420 -8.89 -23.34 -6.63
C ALA A 420 -8.81 -23.49 -8.16
N LYS A 421 -7.91 -24.33 -8.66
CA LYS A 421 -7.80 -24.65 -10.10
C LYS A 421 -9.07 -25.26 -10.67
N LYS A 422 -9.68 -26.19 -9.93
CA LYS A 422 -10.91 -26.86 -10.36
C LYS A 422 -12.09 -25.90 -10.47
N LEU A 423 -12.20 -24.94 -9.55
CA LEU A 423 -13.28 -23.94 -9.53
C LEU A 423 -13.01 -22.77 -10.46
N TYR A 424 -11.78 -22.57 -10.90
CA TYR A 424 -11.39 -21.42 -11.72
C TYR A 424 -12.07 -21.45 -13.09
N SER A 425 -12.73 -20.34 -13.43
CA SER A 425 -13.27 -20.06 -14.76
C SER A 425 -13.09 -18.56 -15.06
N PRO A 426 -12.48 -18.20 -16.21
CA PRO A 426 -12.31 -16.79 -16.58
C PRO A 426 -13.63 -16.01 -16.66
N ASP A 427 -14.72 -16.70 -17.03
CA ASP A 427 -16.06 -16.12 -17.21
C ASP A 427 -16.93 -16.22 -15.94
N ALA A 428 -16.36 -16.65 -14.83
CA ALA A 428 -17.10 -16.74 -13.57
C ALA A 428 -17.59 -15.36 -13.11
N ARG A 429 -18.83 -15.33 -12.61
CA ARG A 429 -19.42 -14.11 -12.06
C ARG A 429 -19.04 -13.86 -10.60
N THR A 430 -18.45 -14.84 -9.92
CA THR A 430 -17.94 -14.70 -8.56
C THR A 430 -16.43 -14.44 -8.60
N VAL A 431 -16.03 -13.27 -8.11
CA VAL A 431 -14.64 -12.79 -8.08
C VAL A 431 -14.09 -12.88 -6.66
N LEU A 432 -12.92 -13.49 -6.51
CA LEU A 432 -12.15 -13.45 -5.26
C LEU A 432 -11.05 -12.41 -5.39
N THR A 433 -11.01 -11.46 -4.46
CA THR A 433 -10.07 -10.35 -4.52
C THR A 433 -9.77 -9.80 -3.12
N THR A 434 -8.56 -9.26 -2.92
CA THR A 434 -8.27 -8.44 -1.74
C THR A 434 -8.75 -7.01 -1.94
N ALA A 435 -8.88 -6.25 -0.85
CA ALA A 435 -9.24 -4.84 -0.90
C ALA A 435 -8.28 -4.05 -1.82
N HIS A 436 -6.96 -4.29 -1.73
CA HIS A 436 -5.97 -3.67 -2.62
C HIS A 436 -6.19 -4.02 -4.10
N SER A 437 -6.44 -5.29 -4.39
CA SER A 437 -6.59 -5.77 -5.78
C SER A 437 -7.96 -5.41 -6.37
N SER A 438 -8.92 -5.05 -5.53
CA SER A 438 -10.25 -4.60 -5.95
C SER A 438 -10.27 -3.16 -6.47
N LYS A 439 -9.18 -2.39 -6.25
CA LYS A 439 -9.08 -1.00 -6.75
C LYS A 439 -9.25 -0.98 -8.27
N GLY A 440 -10.12 -0.09 -8.77
CA GLY A 440 -10.50 -0.03 -10.19
C GLY A 440 -11.64 -0.97 -10.58
N LEU A 441 -11.96 -1.99 -9.78
CA LEU A 441 -13.08 -2.91 -10.04
C LEU A 441 -14.37 -2.42 -9.39
N GLU A 442 -15.50 -3.05 -9.78
CA GLU A 442 -16.84 -2.72 -9.27
C GLU A 442 -17.70 -3.98 -9.30
N PHE A 443 -18.60 -4.15 -8.32
CA PHE A 443 -19.41 -5.36 -8.18
C PHE A 443 -20.82 -5.04 -7.71
N ASP A 444 -21.83 -5.73 -8.26
CA ASP A 444 -23.21 -5.60 -7.82
C ASP A 444 -23.39 -6.00 -6.37
N ARG A 445 -22.72 -7.10 -5.96
CA ARG A 445 -22.74 -7.62 -4.60
C ARG A 445 -21.33 -7.88 -4.10
N VAL A 446 -21.06 -7.48 -2.88
CA VAL A 446 -19.78 -7.70 -2.22
C VAL A 446 -20.00 -8.33 -0.85
N TYR A 447 -19.36 -9.46 -0.61
CA TYR A 447 -19.21 -10.04 0.71
C TYR A 447 -17.85 -9.67 1.28
N PHE A 448 -17.83 -8.96 2.41
CA PHE A 448 -16.63 -8.56 3.13
C PHE A 448 -16.36 -9.54 4.26
N THR A 449 -15.13 -10.03 4.34
CA THR A 449 -14.70 -10.97 5.36
C THR A 449 -14.36 -10.27 6.69
N GLU A 450 -14.24 -11.04 7.74
CA GLU A 450 -14.00 -10.56 9.09
C GLU A 450 -12.59 -9.99 9.34
N ASP A 451 -11.63 -10.19 8.42
CA ASP A 451 -10.23 -9.80 8.56
C ASP A 451 -9.93 -8.29 8.35
N PHE A 452 -10.97 -7.49 8.12
CA PHE A 452 -10.84 -6.03 8.18
C PHE A 452 -10.63 -5.58 9.62
N PRO A 453 -9.61 -4.75 9.92
CA PRO A 453 -9.33 -4.30 11.27
C PRO A 453 -10.31 -3.24 11.78
N ASP A 454 -10.31 -3.07 13.10
CA ASP A 454 -10.89 -1.89 13.76
C ASP A 454 -9.90 -0.72 13.61
N LEU A 455 -10.32 0.35 12.93
CA LEU A 455 -9.43 1.47 12.60
C LEU A 455 -8.92 2.22 13.83
N MET A 456 -9.72 2.32 14.89
CA MET A 456 -9.27 3.01 16.10
C MET A 456 -8.20 2.18 16.82
N LYS A 457 -8.35 0.86 16.88
CA LYS A 457 -7.33 -0.03 17.45
C LYS A 457 -6.04 -0.01 16.63
N GLU A 458 -6.14 -0.05 15.29
CA GLU A 458 -4.97 0.09 14.42
C GLU A 458 -4.25 1.42 14.64
N LEU A 459 -5.00 2.51 14.78
CA LEU A 459 -4.42 3.83 15.06
C LEU A 459 -3.70 3.84 16.40
N VAL A 460 -4.28 3.27 17.47
CA VAL A 460 -3.64 3.19 18.79
C VAL A 460 -2.37 2.33 18.73
N SER A 461 -2.40 1.19 18.05
CA SER A 461 -1.22 0.34 17.85
C SER A 461 -0.12 1.06 17.07
N TRP A 462 -0.49 1.77 16.01
CA TRP A 462 0.42 2.58 15.20
C TRP A 462 1.05 3.73 16.02
N ILE A 463 0.28 4.41 16.87
CA ILE A 463 0.80 5.45 17.77
C ILE A 463 1.88 4.89 18.68
N GLU A 464 1.66 3.72 19.25
CA GLU A 464 2.63 3.08 20.14
C GLU A 464 3.92 2.70 19.40
N SER A 465 3.81 2.20 18.19
CA SER A 465 4.98 1.80 17.40
C SER A 465 5.79 2.98 16.87
N GLU A 466 5.12 4.07 16.46
CA GLU A 466 5.74 5.14 15.69
C GLU A 466 5.89 6.47 16.43
N ILE A 467 5.01 6.78 17.38
CA ILE A 467 4.97 8.09 18.04
C ILE A 467 5.58 8.01 19.46
N CYS A 468 5.00 7.22 20.36
CA CYS A 468 5.48 7.09 21.73
C CYS A 468 4.76 5.95 22.49
N GLU A 469 5.32 5.54 23.64
CA GLU A 469 4.61 4.66 24.56
C GLU A 469 3.23 5.26 24.93
N LEU A 470 2.18 4.43 24.97
CA LEU A 470 0.81 4.92 25.17
C LEU A 470 0.62 5.69 26.50
N LYS A 471 1.41 5.36 27.54
CA LYS A 471 1.40 6.10 28.81
C LYS A 471 1.88 7.56 28.69
N ASP A 472 2.69 7.87 27.65
CA ASP A 472 3.27 9.18 27.38
C ASP A 472 2.51 9.93 26.26
N PHE A 473 1.36 9.38 25.83
CA PHE A 473 0.51 9.99 24.81
C PHE A 473 -0.38 11.07 25.41
N THR A 474 -0.31 12.29 24.88
CA THR A 474 -1.00 13.48 25.39
C THR A 474 -2.04 14.01 24.40
N GLU A 475 -2.94 14.89 24.85
CA GLU A 475 -3.90 15.57 23.98
C GLU A 475 -3.22 16.41 22.89
N GLU A 476 -2.04 16.97 23.14
CA GLU A 476 -1.26 17.72 22.15
C GLU A 476 -0.79 16.80 21.02
N LYS A 477 -0.21 15.65 21.36
CA LYS A 477 0.15 14.61 20.38
C LYS A 477 -1.08 14.08 19.63
N ALA A 478 -2.22 13.94 20.30
CA ALA A 478 -3.47 13.54 19.66
C ALA A 478 -3.92 14.55 18.60
N LYS A 479 -3.80 15.85 18.86
CA LYS A 479 -4.09 16.91 17.88
C LYS A 479 -3.16 16.82 16.68
N GLU A 480 -1.85 16.64 16.91
CA GLU A 480 -0.83 16.49 15.87
C GLU A 480 -1.10 15.28 14.97
N VAL A 481 -1.40 14.12 15.58
CA VAL A 481 -1.75 12.89 14.84
C VAL A 481 -2.98 13.09 13.97
N ILE A 482 -4.05 13.68 14.52
CA ILE A 482 -5.30 13.93 13.79
C ILE A 482 -5.08 14.89 12.63
N GLU A 483 -4.31 15.96 12.85
CA GLU A 483 -3.96 16.92 11.79
C GLU A 483 -3.14 16.25 10.69
N GLY A 484 -2.12 15.45 11.07
CA GLY A 484 -1.30 14.69 10.13
C GLY A 484 -2.12 13.75 9.25
N ILE A 485 -3.08 13.03 9.82
CA ILE A 485 -4.00 12.15 9.09
C ILE A 485 -4.89 12.96 8.12
N LYS A 486 -5.49 14.06 8.59
CA LYS A 486 -6.37 14.91 7.76
C LYS A 486 -5.63 15.60 6.62
N GLU A 487 -4.41 16.04 6.86
CA GLU A 487 -3.54 16.65 5.84
C GLU A 487 -2.84 15.64 4.93
N ASN A 488 -2.99 14.35 5.18
CA ASN A 488 -2.28 13.26 4.46
C ASN A 488 -0.76 13.44 4.48
N LYS A 489 -0.17 13.77 5.64
CA LYS A 489 1.29 13.87 5.78
C LYS A 489 1.94 12.50 5.57
N GLU A 490 3.09 12.44 4.89
CA GLU A 490 3.76 11.20 4.49
C GLU A 490 4.13 10.28 5.66
N GLU A 491 4.52 10.86 6.79
CA GLU A 491 4.87 10.14 8.02
C GLU A 491 3.72 9.31 8.60
N TYR A 492 2.46 9.64 8.25
CA TYR A 492 1.25 8.90 8.62
C TYR A 492 0.77 7.95 7.51
N GLY A 493 1.56 7.77 6.47
CA GLY A 493 1.16 7.05 5.25
C GLY A 493 0.64 5.64 5.51
N GLU A 494 1.22 4.90 6.44
CA GLU A 494 0.81 3.53 6.77
C GLU A 494 -0.62 3.48 7.32
N ILE A 495 -0.91 4.27 8.36
CA ILE A 495 -2.25 4.28 8.95
C ILE A 495 -3.28 4.92 8.01
N ILE A 496 -2.87 5.91 7.22
CA ILE A 496 -3.72 6.51 6.20
C ILE A 496 -4.08 5.49 5.11
N ASP A 497 -3.14 4.66 4.68
CA ASP A 497 -3.38 3.59 3.70
C ASP A 497 -4.41 2.58 4.21
N GLU A 498 -4.33 2.16 5.50
CA GLU A 498 -5.31 1.24 6.07
C GLU A 498 -6.72 1.85 6.13
N MET A 499 -6.82 3.12 6.53
CA MET A 499 -8.08 3.86 6.50
C MET A 499 -8.65 3.95 5.07
N ASN A 500 -7.82 4.36 4.13
CA ASN A 500 -8.20 4.50 2.73
C ASN A 500 -8.55 3.15 2.10
N LEU A 501 -7.92 2.06 2.54
CA LEU A 501 -8.19 0.72 2.02
C LEU A 501 -9.62 0.26 2.33
N GLN A 502 -10.13 0.57 3.52
CA GLN A 502 -11.54 0.29 3.86
C GLN A 502 -12.50 1.14 3.04
N TYR A 503 -12.17 2.41 2.77
CA TYR A 503 -12.94 3.27 1.88
C TYR A 503 -12.90 2.75 0.43
N VAL A 504 -11.73 2.33 -0.07
CA VAL A 504 -11.60 1.69 -1.38
C VAL A 504 -12.49 0.45 -1.45
N ALA A 505 -12.40 -0.44 -0.46
CA ALA A 505 -13.20 -1.67 -0.42
C ALA A 505 -14.72 -1.37 -0.45
N LEU A 506 -15.19 -0.50 0.44
CA LEU A 506 -16.60 -0.11 0.50
C LEU A 506 -17.10 0.46 -0.83
N THR A 507 -16.30 1.30 -1.47
CA THR A 507 -16.68 1.98 -2.73
C THR A 507 -16.64 1.07 -3.96
N ARG A 508 -16.32 -0.23 -3.82
CA ARG A 508 -16.48 -1.24 -4.90
C ARG A 508 -17.92 -1.71 -5.06
N VAL A 509 -18.79 -1.47 -4.08
CA VAL A 509 -20.18 -1.92 -4.05
C VAL A 509 -21.05 -1.06 -4.95
N ILE A 510 -21.76 -1.67 -5.88
CA ILE A 510 -22.82 -1.00 -6.69
C ILE A 510 -24.16 -1.05 -5.95
N LYS A 511 -24.64 -2.26 -5.60
CA LYS A 511 -25.99 -2.49 -5.06
C LYS A 511 -26.01 -2.95 -3.61
N ARG A 512 -25.18 -3.94 -3.24
CA ARG A 512 -25.29 -4.58 -1.93
C ARG A 512 -23.93 -4.98 -1.37
N GLY A 513 -23.62 -4.48 -0.18
CA GLY A 513 -22.55 -4.97 0.67
C GLY A 513 -23.10 -5.82 1.80
N GLU A 514 -22.41 -6.90 2.19
CA GLU A 514 -22.80 -7.83 3.24
C GLU A 514 -21.58 -8.49 3.90
N GLY A 515 -21.82 -9.23 4.97
CA GLY A 515 -20.78 -9.96 5.71
C GLY A 515 -20.26 -9.23 6.95
N PRO A 516 -19.47 -9.94 7.79
CA PRO A 516 -18.98 -9.40 9.06
C PRO A 516 -18.04 -8.19 8.86
N GLY A 517 -17.19 -8.19 7.86
CA GLY A 517 -16.33 -7.07 7.50
C GLY A 517 -17.13 -5.84 7.07
N TYR A 518 -18.25 -6.01 6.37
CA TYR A 518 -19.12 -4.87 6.02
C TYR A 518 -19.67 -4.18 7.26
N THR A 519 -20.09 -4.95 8.27
CA THR A 519 -20.56 -4.42 9.54
C THR A 519 -19.46 -3.67 10.28
N LYS A 520 -18.23 -4.23 10.29
CA LYS A 520 -17.06 -3.61 10.92
C LYS A 520 -16.66 -2.29 10.22
N ILE A 521 -16.58 -2.28 8.88
CA ILE A 521 -16.29 -1.08 8.09
C ILE A 521 -17.32 0.02 8.38
N LYS A 522 -18.61 -0.32 8.47
CA LYS A 522 -19.64 0.65 8.82
C LYS A 522 -19.44 1.22 10.22
N ALA A 523 -19.14 0.38 11.21
CA ALA A 523 -18.88 0.83 12.58
C ALA A 523 -17.66 1.74 12.65
N ASN A 524 -16.57 1.38 11.95
CA ASN A 524 -15.38 2.23 11.81
C ASN A 524 -15.74 3.62 11.26
N PHE A 525 -16.56 3.69 10.21
CA PHE A 525 -16.91 4.95 9.55
C PHE A 525 -17.91 5.81 10.35
N GLU A 526 -18.66 5.20 11.27
CA GLU A 526 -19.50 5.93 12.24
C GLU A 526 -18.68 6.62 13.33
N THR A 527 -17.53 6.07 13.67
CA THR A 527 -16.63 6.64 14.67
C THR A 527 -16.03 7.95 14.14
N LYS A 528 -16.12 9.02 14.94
CA LYS A 528 -15.50 10.31 14.60
C LYS A 528 -14.09 10.35 15.18
N LEU A 529 -13.10 10.60 14.35
CA LEU A 529 -11.73 10.85 14.80
C LEU A 529 -11.63 12.25 15.42
N SER A 530 -11.55 12.29 16.74
CA SER A 530 -11.39 13.51 17.55
C SER A 530 -10.37 13.25 18.67
N VAL A 531 -9.88 14.30 19.29
CA VAL A 531 -8.98 14.19 20.46
C VAL A 531 -9.62 13.36 21.56
N GLU A 532 -10.88 13.61 21.85
CA GLU A 532 -11.65 12.89 22.88
C GLU A 532 -11.73 11.38 22.58
N THR A 533 -12.20 11.00 21.38
CA THR A 533 -12.34 9.57 21.00
C THR A 533 -10.99 8.85 20.93
N LEU A 534 -9.94 9.53 20.49
CA LEU A 534 -8.59 8.94 20.43
C LEU A 534 -8.01 8.76 21.84
N MET A 535 -8.12 9.75 22.72
CA MET A 535 -7.66 9.64 24.11
C MET A 535 -8.42 8.57 24.88
N GLU A 536 -9.73 8.42 24.64
CA GLU A 536 -10.54 7.35 25.25
C GLU A 536 -10.08 5.97 24.76
N ALA A 537 -9.78 5.81 23.48
CA ALA A 537 -9.27 4.55 22.91
C ALA A 537 -7.91 4.16 23.53
N VAL A 538 -6.99 5.11 23.66
CA VAL A 538 -5.68 4.91 24.31
C VAL A 538 -5.86 4.50 25.78
N LYS A 539 -6.73 5.20 26.52
CA LYS A 539 -7.03 4.87 27.92
C LYS A 539 -7.58 3.45 28.06
N LYS A 540 -8.52 3.07 27.20
CA LYS A 540 -9.11 1.72 27.19
C LYS A 540 -8.06 0.65 26.93
N GLU A 541 -7.15 0.87 26.01
CA GLU A 541 -6.05 -0.07 25.72
C GLU A 541 -5.13 -0.24 26.94
N LEU A 542 -4.75 0.85 27.61
CA LEU A 542 -3.96 0.82 28.83
C LEU A 542 -4.67 0.09 29.99
N GLU A 543 -6.00 0.22 30.11
CA GLU A 543 -6.79 -0.51 31.11
C GLU A 543 -6.84 -2.02 30.81
N VAL A 544 -6.95 -2.40 29.55
CA VAL A 544 -6.91 -3.81 29.11
C VAL A 544 -5.56 -4.43 29.50
N ARG A 545 -4.45 -3.77 29.19
CA ARG A 545 -3.09 -4.25 29.53
C ARG A 545 -2.88 -4.42 31.04
N LYS A 546 -3.32 -3.44 31.83
CA LYS A 546 -3.24 -3.54 33.29
C LYS A 546 -4.01 -4.74 33.85
N LYS A 547 -5.14 -5.12 33.23
CA LYS A 547 -5.88 -6.32 33.64
C LYS A 547 -5.10 -7.60 33.29
N TYR A 548 -4.47 -7.66 32.11
CA TYR A 548 -3.63 -8.79 31.71
C TYR A 548 -2.40 -8.91 32.62
N GLU A 549 -1.68 -7.82 32.90
CA GLU A 549 -0.54 -7.82 33.81
C GLU A 549 -0.93 -8.32 35.22
N LYS A 550 -2.09 -7.88 35.74
CA LYS A 550 -2.63 -8.37 37.02
C LYS A 550 -2.93 -9.86 36.98
N SER A 551 -3.57 -10.34 35.90
CA SER A 551 -3.91 -11.76 35.80
C SER A 551 -2.64 -12.64 35.70
N TRP A 552 -1.59 -12.18 34.97
CA TRP A 552 -0.29 -12.86 34.94
C TRP A 552 0.41 -12.88 36.30
N MET A 553 0.39 -11.76 37.05
CA MET A 553 0.94 -11.73 38.42
C MET A 553 0.18 -12.63 39.39
N GLU A 554 -1.11 -12.86 39.17
CA GLU A 554 -1.92 -13.78 39.98
C GLU A 554 -1.67 -15.24 39.59
N VAL A 555 -1.37 -15.53 38.32
CA VAL A 555 -1.00 -16.86 37.86
C VAL A 555 0.42 -17.19 38.33
N SER A 556 1.41 -16.30 38.13
CA SER A 556 2.79 -16.53 38.60
C SER A 556 2.89 -16.72 40.12
N LYS A 557 2.04 -16.04 40.94
CA LYS A 557 1.97 -16.28 42.35
C LYS A 557 1.37 -17.64 42.74
N ARG A 558 0.51 -18.22 41.87
CA ARG A 558 -0.02 -19.58 42.11
C ARG A 558 1.02 -20.64 41.75
N ASP A 559 1.91 -20.38 40.82
CA ASP A 559 3.03 -21.28 40.51
C ASP A 559 4.13 -21.25 41.58
N ASP A 560 4.34 -20.10 42.25
CA ASP A 560 5.25 -19.98 43.39
C ASP A 560 4.69 -20.69 44.68
N ASP A 561 3.37 -20.89 44.77
CA ASP A 561 2.71 -21.64 45.85
C ASP A 561 2.62 -23.16 45.60
N ILE A 562 3.08 -23.67 44.46
CA ILE A 562 3.19 -25.09 44.16
C ILE A 562 4.46 -25.61 44.82
N ASP A 563 4.27 -26.35 45.92
CA ASP A 563 5.34 -27.06 46.63
C ASP A 563 5.81 -28.26 45.81
N TRP A 564 6.77 -27.99 44.88
CA TRP A 564 7.34 -28.96 43.96
C TRP A 564 7.97 -30.13 44.69
N ASP A 565 8.47 -29.96 45.91
CA ASP A 565 9.03 -31.03 46.74
C ASP A 565 7.99 -32.07 47.19
N LYS A 566 6.69 -31.71 47.14
CA LYS A 566 5.58 -32.66 47.42
C LYS A 566 5.15 -33.47 46.23
N LEU A 567 5.40 -33.00 45.02
CA LEU A 567 5.02 -33.69 43.77
C LEU A 567 6.07 -34.71 43.32
N GLU A 568 7.36 -34.52 43.66
CA GLU A 568 8.40 -35.53 43.40
C GLU A 568 8.26 -36.82 44.21
N GLY A 569 7.46 -36.81 45.31
CA GLY A 569 7.20 -37.98 46.12
C GLY A 569 6.10 -38.93 45.65
N GLU A 570 5.34 -38.60 44.58
CA GLU A 570 4.22 -39.42 44.06
C GLU A 570 4.49 -40.09 42.70
N PHE A 571 5.65 -39.90 42.07
CA PHE A 571 6.03 -40.57 40.83
C PHE A 571 7.35 -41.38 41.01
N GLU A 572 7.32 -42.35 41.90
CA GLU A 572 8.13 -43.54 41.75
C GLU A 572 7.37 -44.57 40.92
N PHE A 573 7.64 -44.62 39.61
CA PHE A 573 7.64 -45.86 38.82
C PHE A 573 8.42 -45.68 37.52
#